data_f1f5193f517c34f955a782cc34b36ce1
#
_entry.id   f1f5193f517c34f955a782cc34b36ce1
#
_cell.length_a   1.000
_cell.length_b   1.000
_cell.length_c   1.000
_cell.angle_alpha   90.00
_cell.angle_beta   90.00
_cell.angle_gamma   90.00
#
_symmetry.space_group_name_H-M   'P 1'
#
loop_
_entity.id
_entity.type
_entity.pdbx_description
1 polymer ?
#
loop_
_entity_poly.entity_id
_entity_poly.type
_entity_poly.pdbx_seq_one_letter_code
_entity_poly.pdbx_strand_id
1 'polypeptide(L)'
;MNDEQITLPQAFVERMRENLGTEAEAFFASYESPRAYGLRRNPLKQTAEQFEQMMPWQLTPVSWADEGYYYPDTDRPGKHVYHEMGLYYIQEPSAMCVAQIADPGPGETVLDLCAAPGGKSTQLAGRMAGEGLLVCNEIVPNRAKILAQNIERMGIRNAVVVNHSPQELEARFPAFFDRIVVDAPCSGEGMFHKEEAALTEWSVENVQMCAGRQREILACAVNMLSPGGVLVYSTCTFAPAEDEEMVRWLLETYSDLTLQPIDTAALGISDGTVAGTGRIYPHRQRGEGHFVARLKKDGMRMVRQPEVLSADSGRIRRDKKGKKNTGSVSSADAWAAYDMFAQQNLCCELTGRRQMFGDQLYLVPQEMTALDGMKVLRPGLHLGTDTKNRFEPSHALALALRADLV
;
A
#
# COMPACT_ATOMS: atom_id res chain seq x y z
N MET A 1 -18.42 22.82 -16.43
CA MET A 1 -17.06 22.91 -15.86
C MET A 1 -16.25 23.60 -16.92
N ASN A 2 -15.51 24.64 -16.57
CA ASN A 2 -14.74 25.42 -17.55
C ASN A 2 -13.74 24.50 -18.25
N ASP A 3 -13.75 24.52 -19.58
CA ASP A 3 -12.69 23.99 -20.44
C ASP A 3 -11.43 24.90 -20.30
N GLU A 4 -10.81 24.92 -19.11
CA GLU A 4 -9.51 25.51 -18.95
C GLU A 4 -8.50 24.52 -19.53
N GLN A 5 -7.97 24.85 -20.67
CA GLN A 5 -6.94 24.09 -21.37
C GLN A 5 -5.73 23.94 -20.42
N ILE A 6 -5.31 22.72 -20.13
CA ILE A 6 -4.16 22.44 -19.25
C ILE A 6 -2.90 23.07 -19.87
N THR A 7 -2.30 24.03 -19.18
CA THR A 7 -1.04 24.63 -19.63
C THR A 7 0.13 23.88 -19.01
N LEU A 8 0.78 23.03 -19.80
CA LEU A 8 1.94 22.26 -19.35
C LEU A 8 3.19 23.13 -19.22
N PRO A 9 4.07 22.90 -18.22
CA PRO A 9 5.33 23.62 -18.06
C PRO A 9 6.24 23.43 -19.31
N GLN A 10 6.83 24.51 -19.79
CA GLN A 10 7.62 24.49 -21.03
C GLN A 10 8.79 23.49 -20.96
N ALA A 11 9.56 23.48 -19.87
CA ALA A 11 10.66 22.55 -19.69
C ALA A 11 10.23 21.07 -19.66
N PHE A 12 9.01 20.78 -19.16
CA PHE A 12 8.41 19.45 -19.26
C PHE A 12 8.11 19.09 -20.72
N VAL A 13 7.49 20.01 -21.46
CA VAL A 13 7.15 19.79 -22.89
C VAL A 13 8.40 19.52 -23.72
N GLU A 14 9.45 20.33 -23.54
CA GLU A 14 10.73 20.17 -24.24
C GLU A 14 11.34 18.78 -23.95
N ARG A 15 11.44 18.39 -22.68
CA ARG A 15 11.97 17.08 -22.29
C ARG A 15 11.12 15.91 -22.83
N MET A 16 9.81 16.02 -22.78
CA MET A 16 8.95 14.94 -23.32
C MET A 16 9.06 14.82 -24.84
N ARG A 17 9.29 15.92 -25.57
CA ARG A 17 9.58 15.85 -27.01
C ARG A 17 10.90 15.14 -27.32
N GLU A 18 11.92 15.37 -26.50
CA GLU A 18 13.20 14.65 -26.63
C GLU A 18 13.03 13.15 -26.31
N ASN A 19 12.30 12.81 -25.25
CA ASN A 19 12.14 11.43 -24.79
C ASN A 19 11.24 10.59 -25.69
N LEU A 20 10.15 11.17 -26.22
CA LEU A 20 9.13 10.45 -26.99
C LEU A 20 9.27 10.62 -28.51
N GLY A 21 10.05 11.59 -28.98
CA GLY A 21 10.25 11.83 -30.41
C GLY A 21 8.93 12.01 -31.16
N THR A 22 8.67 11.13 -32.12
CA THR A 22 7.45 11.18 -32.94
C THR A 22 6.14 10.93 -32.20
N GLU A 23 6.19 10.38 -30.98
CA GLU A 23 4.99 10.10 -30.17
C GLU A 23 4.61 11.27 -29.24
N ALA A 24 5.44 12.30 -29.15
CA ALA A 24 5.24 13.40 -28.22
C ALA A 24 3.89 14.12 -28.43
N GLU A 25 3.50 14.37 -29.68
CA GLU A 25 2.24 15.06 -29.96
C GLU A 25 1.02 14.19 -29.57
N ALA A 26 1.08 12.88 -29.75
CA ALA A 26 0.03 11.97 -29.27
C ALA A 26 -0.03 11.94 -27.73
N PHE A 27 1.13 12.01 -27.06
CA PHE A 27 1.22 12.14 -25.61
C PHE A 27 0.55 13.43 -25.12
N PHE A 28 0.85 14.58 -25.73
CA PHE A 28 0.23 15.85 -25.32
C PHE A 28 -1.28 15.87 -25.60
N ALA A 29 -1.72 15.32 -26.73
CA ALA A 29 -3.14 15.21 -27.06
C ALA A 29 -3.92 14.35 -26.04
N SER A 30 -3.26 13.43 -25.34
CA SER A 30 -3.93 12.62 -24.31
C SER A 30 -4.44 13.44 -23.12
N TYR A 31 -3.88 14.60 -22.85
CA TYR A 31 -4.35 15.51 -21.79
C TYR A 31 -5.70 16.19 -22.13
N GLU A 32 -6.12 16.17 -23.39
CA GLU A 32 -7.45 16.63 -23.83
C GLU A 32 -8.51 15.53 -23.76
N SER A 33 -8.08 14.28 -23.54
CA SER A 33 -8.97 13.12 -23.49
C SER A 33 -9.64 13.00 -22.10
N PRO A 34 -10.83 12.41 -21.98
CA PRO A 34 -11.44 12.13 -20.69
C PRO A 34 -10.56 11.24 -19.83
N ARG A 35 -10.48 11.55 -18.52
CA ARG A 35 -9.71 10.77 -17.56
C ARG A 35 -10.24 9.35 -17.41
N ALA A 36 -9.34 8.42 -17.12
CA ALA A 36 -9.70 7.06 -16.78
C ALA A 36 -10.05 6.95 -15.29
N TYR A 37 -11.17 6.31 -14.99
CA TYR A 37 -11.61 6.02 -13.64
C TYR A 37 -11.52 4.52 -13.38
N GLY A 38 -10.91 4.15 -12.26
CA GLY A 38 -10.72 2.76 -11.90
C GLY A 38 -11.10 2.45 -10.46
N LEU A 39 -11.48 1.21 -10.26
CA LEU A 39 -11.64 0.61 -8.95
C LEU A 39 -11.03 -0.79 -8.95
N ARG A 40 -10.72 -1.30 -7.78
CA ARG A 40 -10.10 -2.59 -7.63
C ARG A 40 -10.88 -3.43 -6.62
N ARG A 41 -11.34 -4.60 -7.05
CA ARG A 41 -12.02 -5.60 -6.21
C ARG A 41 -11.17 -5.95 -4.98
N ASN A 42 -11.81 -6.19 -3.87
CA ASN A 42 -11.17 -6.73 -2.68
C ASN A 42 -11.27 -8.27 -2.64
N PRO A 43 -10.19 -9.00 -2.98
CA PRO A 43 -10.23 -10.46 -3.03
C PRO A 43 -10.38 -11.11 -1.64
N LEU A 44 -10.14 -10.36 -0.55
CA LEU A 44 -10.38 -10.83 0.82
C LEU A 44 -11.87 -10.95 1.16
N LYS A 45 -12.76 -10.33 0.37
CA LYS A 45 -14.20 -10.28 0.62
C LYS A 45 -15.01 -11.19 -0.31
N GLN A 46 -14.61 -11.31 -1.59
CA GLN A 46 -15.41 -11.96 -2.62
C GLN A 46 -14.58 -12.41 -3.81
N THR A 47 -15.08 -13.41 -4.56
CA THR A 47 -14.48 -13.83 -5.83
C THR A 47 -14.74 -12.81 -6.94
N ALA A 48 -14.09 -12.96 -8.09
CA ALA A 48 -14.31 -12.10 -9.25
C ALA A 48 -15.77 -12.20 -9.74
N GLU A 49 -16.30 -13.41 -9.85
CA GLU A 49 -17.65 -13.68 -10.32
C GLU A 49 -18.70 -13.05 -9.40
N GLN A 50 -18.54 -13.22 -8.09
CA GLN A 50 -19.42 -12.59 -7.09
C GLN A 50 -19.40 -11.08 -7.19
N PHE A 51 -18.20 -10.49 -7.36
CA PHE A 51 -18.03 -9.06 -7.51
C PHE A 51 -18.74 -8.52 -8.74
N GLU A 52 -18.49 -9.10 -9.91
CA GLU A 52 -19.07 -8.65 -11.18
C GLU A 52 -20.62 -8.76 -11.17
N GLN A 53 -21.17 -9.83 -10.57
CA GLN A 53 -22.62 -9.99 -10.43
C GLN A 53 -23.27 -8.99 -9.48
N MET A 54 -22.55 -8.52 -8.46
CA MET A 54 -23.07 -7.60 -7.45
C MET A 54 -22.99 -6.13 -7.89
N MET A 55 -22.06 -5.77 -8.77
CA MET A 55 -21.81 -4.37 -9.10
C MET A 55 -22.94 -3.79 -9.97
N PRO A 56 -23.48 -2.61 -9.58
CA PRO A 56 -24.55 -1.96 -10.36
C PRO A 56 -24.03 -1.22 -11.59
N TRP A 57 -22.70 -1.20 -11.81
CA TRP A 57 -22.04 -0.47 -12.91
C TRP A 57 -21.48 -1.44 -13.94
N GLN A 58 -21.35 -0.94 -15.17
CA GLN A 58 -20.62 -1.65 -16.22
C GLN A 58 -19.13 -1.53 -15.93
N LEU A 59 -18.47 -2.65 -15.67
CA LEU A 59 -17.05 -2.74 -15.42
C LEU A 59 -16.30 -3.30 -16.62
N THR A 60 -15.11 -2.77 -16.87
CA THR A 60 -14.19 -3.29 -17.91
C THR A 60 -12.85 -3.62 -17.26
N PRO A 61 -12.29 -4.83 -17.42
CA PRO A 61 -11.02 -5.20 -16.80
C PRO A 61 -9.86 -4.30 -17.18
N VAL A 62 -8.94 -4.06 -16.23
CA VAL A 62 -7.64 -3.43 -16.45
C VAL A 62 -6.63 -4.52 -16.75
N SER A 63 -5.99 -4.51 -17.93
CA SER A 63 -5.13 -5.61 -18.40
C SER A 63 -3.92 -5.90 -17.50
N TRP A 64 -3.40 -4.91 -16.81
CA TRP A 64 -2.23 -5.01 -15.92
C TRP A 64 -2.55 -5.15 -14.43
N ALA A 65 -3.79 -5.48 -14.09
CA ALA A 65 -4.18 -5.69 -12.70
C ALA A 65 -5.37 -6.66 -12.61
N ASP A 66 -5.15 -7.87 -12.08
CA ASP A 66 -6.14 -8.96 -12.02
C ASP A 66 -7.43 -8.57 -11.29
N GLU A 67 -7.35 -7.67 -10.30
CA GLU A 67 -8.49 -7.19 -9.54
C GLU A 67 -9.01 -5.83 -10.03
N GLY A 68 -8.38 -5.26 -11.09
CA GLY A 68 -8.62 -3.91 -11.59
C GLY A 68 -9.74 -3.82 -12.61
N TYR A 69 -10.58 -2.79 -12.48
CA TYR A 69 -11.67 -2.50 -13.41
C TYR A 69 -11.77 -1.00 -13.67
N TYR A 70 -12.06 -0.65 -14.92
CA TYR A 70 -12.55 0.68 -15.27
C TYR A 70 -14.05 0.78 -15.01
N TYR A 71 -14.51 1.98 -14.65
CA TYR A 71 -15.93 2.32 -14.56
C TYR A 71 -16.22 3.64 -15.28
N PRO A 72 -17.48 3.86 -15.73
CA PRO A 72 -17.89 5.11 -16.38
C PRO A 72 -17.77 6.33 -15.45
N ASP A 73 -17.43 7.49 -16.01
CA ASP A 73 -17.31 8.77 -15.29
C ASP A 73 -18.65 9.27 -14.72
N THR A 74 -19.77 8.80 -15.26
CA THR A 74 -21.12 9.07 -14.77
C THR A 74 -21.41 8.42 -13.41
N ASP A 75 -20.68 7.37 -13.08
CA ASP A 75 -20.89 6.60 -11.87
C ASP A 75 -20.18 7.22 -10.65
N ARG A 76 -20.69 6.94 -9.48
CA ARG A 76 -20.19 7.51 -8.21
C ARG A 76 -19.92 6.40 -7.17
N PRO A 77 -18.99 5.46 -7.45
CA PRO A 77 -18.74 4.32 -6.57
C PRO A 77 -18.34 4.75 -5.15
N GLY A 78 -17.66 5.89 -4.97
CA GLY A 78 -17.28 6.41 -3.66
C GLY A 78 -18.45 6.80 -2.75
N LYS A 79 -19.70 6.88 -3.27
CA LYS A 79 -20.92 7.16 -2.50
C LYS A 79 -21.77 5.90 -2.27
N HIS A 80 -21.35 4.76 -2.77
CA HIS A 80 -22.12 3.52 -2.66
C HIS A 80 -21.77 2.76 -1.37
N VAL A 81 -22.78 2.10 -0.78
CA VAL A 81 -22.60 1.31 0.46
C VAL A 81 -21.50 0.26 0.35
N TYR A 82 -21.30 -0.32 -0.81
CA TYR A 82 -20.23 -1.31 -1.06
C TYR A 82 -18.82 -0.73 -0.90
N HIS A 83 -18.65 0.58 -1.11
CA HIS A 83 -17.40 1.26 -0.79
C HIS A 83 -17.14 1.25 0.72
N GLU A 84 -18.15 1.61 1.52
CA GLU A 84 -18.05 1.58 2.99
C GLU A 84 -17.85 0.16 3.54
N MET A 85 -18.44 -0.84 2.89
CA MET A 85 -18.21 -2.25 3.21
C MET A 85 -16.81 -2.75 2.82
N GLY A 86 -16.01 -1.95 2.12
CA GLY A 86 -14.67 -2.32 1.65
C GLY A 86 -14.66 -3.41 0.59
N LEU A 87 -15.72 -3.54 -0.24
CA LEU A 87 -15.76 -4.52 -1.33
C LEU A 87 -14.81 -4.16 -2.48
N TYR A 88 -14.45 -2.90 -2.60
CA TYR A 88 -13.48 -2.38 -3.56
C TYR A 88 -12.76 -1.14 -3.02
N TYR A 89 -11.64 -0.84 -3.67
CA TYR A 89 -10.87 0.39 -3.49
C TYR A 89 -10.88 1.19 -4.79
N ILE A 90 -11.20 2.50 -4.74
CA ILE A 90 -11.12 3.37 -5.90
C ILE A 90 -9.66 3.76 -6.10
N GLN A 91 -9.11 3.43 -7.25
CA GLN A 91 -7.69 3.65 -7.56
C GLN A 91 -7.53 4.05 -9.02
N GLU A 92 -6.60 4.95 -9.28
CA GLU A 92 -6.17 5.29 -10.63
C GLU A 92 -5.58 4.03 -11.31
N PRO A 93 -5.99 3.70 -12.54
CA PRO A 93 -5.62 2.43 -13.17
C PRO A 93 -4.11 2.19 -13.30
N SER A 94 -3.30 3.19 -13.67
CA SER A 94 -1.86 3.01 -13.84
C SER A 94 -1.17 2.61 -12.53
N ALA A 95 -1.61 3.14 -11.40
CA ALA A 95 -1.09 2.81 -10.08
C ALA A 95 -1.36 1.36 -9.63
N MET A 96 -2.29 0.65 -10.29
CA MET A 96 -2.62 -0.74 -9.97
C MET A 96 -1.52 -1.73 -10.40
N CYS A 97 -0.65 -1.37 -11.35
CA CYS A 97 0.41 -2.24 -11.85
C CYS A 97 1.47 -2.56 -10.78
N VAL A 98 1.70 -1.65 -9.83
CA VAL A 98 2.81 -1.76 -8.85
C VAL A 98 2.67 -2.98 -7.95
N ALA A 99 1.51 -3.16 -7.31
CA ALA A 99 1.28 -4.32 -6.45
C ALA A 99 1.11 -5.62 -7.25
N GLN A 100 0.63 -5.54 -8.51
CA GLN A 100 0.62 -6.67 -9.44
C GLN A 100 2.04 -7.16 -9.73
N ILE A 101 2.97 -6.24 -10.02
CA ILE A 101 4.39 -6.55 -10.29
C ILE A 101 5.11 -6.96 -9.01
N ALA A 102 4.75 -6.36 -7.89
CA ALA A 102 5.28 -6.75 -6.58
C ALA A 102 4.93 -8.20 -6.24
N ASP A 103 3.72 -8.63 -6.50
CA ASP A 103 3.22 -10.00 -6.38
C ASP A 103 3.62 -10.71 -5.08
N PRO A 104 3.25 -10.19 -3.89
CA PRO A 104 3.53 -10.86 -2.63
C PRO A 104 2.68 -12.12 -2.47
N GLY A 105 3.29 -13.17 -1.94
CA GLY A 105 2.59 -14.40 -1.59
C GLY A 105 2.12 -14.44 -0.13
N PRO A 106 1.23 -15.40 0.20
CA PRO A 106 0.85 -15.67 1.58
C PRO A 106 2.08 -15.98 2.46
N GLY A 107 2.06 -15.52 3.71
CA GLY A 107 3.12 -15.76 4.68
C GLY A 107 4.41 -14.94 4.48
N GLU A 108 4.46 -14.01 3.52
CA GLU A 108 5.58 -13.09 3.36
C GLU A 108 5.55 -11.95 4.38
N THR A 109 6.74 -11.39 4.69
CA THR A 109 6.87 -10.10 5.38
C THR A 109 7.06 -8.99 4.37
N VAL A 110 6.07 -8.10 4.26
CA VAL A 110 5.98 -7.07 3.23
C VAL A 110 6.01 -5.68 3.87
N LEU A 111 6.76 -4.75 3.27
CA LEU A 111 6.76 -3.34 3.62
C LEU A 111 6.25 -2.51 2.44
N ASP A 112 5.23 -1.70 2.67
CA ASP A 112 4.87 -0.54 1.84
C ASP A 112 5.43 0.71 2.52
N LEU A 113 6.53 1.27 2.00
CA LEU A 113 7.34 2.26 2.71
C LEU A 113 6.76 3.69 2.62
N CYS A 114 6.02 3.99 1.55
CA CYS A 114 5.37 5.28 1.28
C CYS A 114 3.86 5.07 1.01
N ALA A 115 3.16 4.46 1.96
CA ALA A 115 1.93 3.72 1.74
C ALA A 115 0.66 4.55 1.53
N ALA A 116 0.59 5.79 2.05
CA ALA A 116 -0.66 6.55 2.00
C ALA A 116 -1.05 6.99 0.57
N PRO A 117 -2.35 6.95 0.27
CA PRO A 117 -3.49 6.72 1.15
C PRO A 117 -3.89 5.24 1.36
N GLY A 118 -3.14 4.25 0.81
CA GLY A 118 -3.36 2.83 1.03
C GLY A 118 -3.79 2.02 -0.21
N GLY A 119 -3.78 2.63 -1.39
CA GLY A 119 -4.16 1.94 -2.63
C GLY A 119 -3.27 0.73 -2.91
N LYS A 120 -1.95 0.88 -2.83
CA LYS A 120 -0.98 -0.20 -3.02
C LYS A 120 -0.98 -1.17 -1.86
N SER A 121 -0.97 -0.68 -0.61
CA SER A 121 -1.05 -1.52 0.60
C SER A 121 -2.26 -2.46 0.59
N THR A 122 -3.45 -1.96 0.23
CA THR A 122 -4.67 -2.78 0.20
C THR A 122 -4.67 -3.82 -0.92
N GLN A 123 -3.97 -3.55 -2.02
CA GLN A 123 -3.76 -4.52 -3.10
C GLN A 123 -2.75 -5.61 -2.68
N LEU A 124 -1.63 -5.21 -2.07
CA LEU A 124 -0.65 -6.14 -1.49
C LEU A 124 -1.32 -7.09 -0.50
N ALA A 125 -2.13 -6.56 0.43
CA ALA A 125 -2.87 -7.36 1.41
C ALA A 125 -3.81 -8.38 0.76
N GLY A 126 -4.48 -8.00 -0.34
CA GLY A 126 -5.32 -8.91 -1.12
C GLY A 126 -4.55 -10.11 -1.66
N ARG A 127 -3.37 -9.86 -2.22
CA ARG A 127 -2.50 -10.91 -2.78
C ARG A 127 -1.88 -11.80 -1.69
N MET A 128 -1.62 -11.25 -0.52
CA MET A 128 -1.16 -12.01 0.66
C MET A 128 -2.25 -12.90 1.27
N ALA A 129 -3.49 -12.82 0.80
CA ALA A 129 -4.62 -13.62 1.28
C ALA A 129 -4.89 -13.54 2.80
N GLY A 130 -4.43 -12.46 3.45
CA GLY A 130 -4.57 -12.24 4.89
C GLY A 130 -3.54 -12.98 5.76
N GLU A 131 -2.51 -13.56 5.17
CA GLU A 131 -1.41 -14.28 5.85
C GLU A 131 -0.11 -13.47 5.83
N GLY A 132 0.81 -13.77 6.77
CA GLY A 132 2.06 -13.05 6.93
C GLY A 132 1.90 -11.67 7.56
N LEU A 133 2.85 -10.78 7.29
CA LEU A 133 2.90 -9.42 7.85
C LEU A 133 2.98 -8.36 6.76
N LEU A 134 2.08 -7.40 6.77
CA LEU A 134 2.16 -6.17 5.97
C LEU A 134 2.42 -4.97 6.89
N VAL A 135 3.61 -4.36 6.78
CA VAL A 135 3.91 -3.08 7.42
C VAL A 135 3.62 -1.96 6.42
N CYS A 136 2.71 -1.06 6.79
CA CYS A 136 2.36 0.11 5.98
C CYS A 136 2.88 1.36 6.67
N ASN A 137 3.87 2.03 6.07
CA ASN A 137 4.47 3.23 6.64
C ASN A 137 4.05 4.50 5.89
N GLU A 138 3.83 5.57 6.63
CA GLU A 138 3.66 6.91 6.08
C GLU A 138 4.26 7.93 7.05
N ILE A 139 5.18 8.77 6.52
CA ILE A 139 5.90 9.75 7.34
C ILE A 139 5.01 10.94 7.75
N VAL A 140 3.99 11.28 6.94
CA VAL A 140 3.07 12.40 7.23
C VAL A 140 1.92 11.93 8.12
N PRO A 141 1.81 12.42 9.38
CA PRO A 141 0.87 11.87 10.37
C PRO A 141 -0.61 11.90 9.94
N ASN A 142 -1.04 12.93 9.22
CA ASN A 142 -2.44 13.02 8.77
C ASN A 142 -2.72 12.02 7.63
N ARG A 143 -1.77 11.79 6.72
CA ARG A 143 -1.90 10.78 5.68
C ARG A 143 -1.86 9.37 6.26
N ALA A 144 -1.04 9.13 7.30
CA ALA A 144 -1.00 7.85 8.01
C ALA A 144 -2.34 7.49 8.69
N LYS A 145 -3.12 8.48 9.17
CA LYS A 145 -4.47 8.26 9.69
C LYS A 145 -5.44 7.80 8.58
N ILE A 146 -5.37 8.42 7.40
CA ILE A 146 -6.20 8.04 6.24
C ILE A 146 -5.83 6.62 5.80
N LEU A 147 -4.54 6.29 5.77
CA LEU A 147 -4.05 4.94 5.51
C LEU A 147 -4.65 3.92 6.48
N ALA A 148 -4.59 4.20 7.80
CA ALA A 148 -5.16 3.31 8.82
C ALA A 148 -6.66 3.09 8.63
N GLN A 149 -7.43 4.13 8.30
CA GLN A 149 -8.86 4.04 7.99
C GLN A 149 -9.13 3.17 6.76
N ASN A 150 -8.35 3.31 5.70
CA ASN A 150 -8.49 2.50 4.49
C ASN A 150 -8.13 1.03 4.73
N ILE A 151 -7.08 0.74 5.50
CA ILE A 151 -6.73 -0.63 5.92
C ILE A 151 -7.87 -1.26 6.72
N GLU A 152 -8.49 -0.50 7.63
CA GLU A 152 -9.64 -0.96 8.40
C GLU A 152 -10.87 -1.20 7.52
N ARG A 153 -11.24 -0.22 6.68
CA ARG A 153 -12.39 -0.31 5.77
C ARG A 153 -12.30 -1.52 4.83
N MET A 154 -11.10 -1.85 4.35
CA MET A 154 -10.88 -3.02 3.50
C MET A 154 -10.86 -4.34 4.28
N GLY A 155 -10.97 -4.32 5.62
CA GLY A 155 -11.04 -5.51 6.47
C GLY A 155 -9.71 -6.28 6.55
N ILE A 156 -8.58 -5.61 6.39
CA ILE A 156 -7.26 -6.24 6.38
C ILE A 156 -6.85 -6.58 7.82
N ARG A 157 -6.50 -7.83 8.07
CA ARG A 157 -6.18 -8.37 9.41
C ARG A 157 -4.69 -8.38 9.72
N ASN A 158 -3.86 -8.63 8.72
CA ASN A 158 -2.42 -8.85 8.83
C ASN A 158 -1.57 -7.59 8.59
N ALA A 159 -2.16 -6.39 8.73
CA ALA A 159 -1.46 -5.14 8.50
C ALA A 159 -1.20 -4.36 9.80
N VAL A 160 0.01 -3.79 9.89
CA VAL A 160 0.43 -2.85 10.94
C VAL A 160 0.72 -1.50 10.29
N VAL A 161 0.04 -0.44 10.74
CA VAL A 161 0.23 0.92 10.22
C VAL A 161 1.09 1.72 11.18
N VAL A 162 2.20 2.28 10.66
CA VAL A 162 3.20 3.03 11.42
C VAL A 162 3.45 4.40 10.83
N ASN A 163 4.01 5.31 11.65
CA ASN A 163 4.36 6.67 11.24
C ASN A 163 5.82 6.96 11.61
N HIS A 164 6.73 6.59 10.73
CA HIS A 164 8.17 6.72 10.92
C HIS A 164 8.86 7.28 9.68
N SER A 165 10.05 7.85 9.88
CA SER A 165 10.99 8.08 8.77
C SER A 165 11.57 6.74 8.28
N PRO A 166 12.05 6.65 7.03
CA PRO A 166 12.73 5.47 6.53
C PRO A 166 13.91 5.04 7.39
N GLN A 167 14.68 5.99 7.93
CA GLN A 167 15.85 5.76 8.78
C GLN A 167 15.45 5.14 10.16
N GLU A 168 14.35 5.60 10.75
CA GLU A 168 13.83 5.00 11.99
C GLU A 168 13.40 3.54 11.78
N LEU A 169 12.79 3.24 10.61
CA LEU A 169 12.42 1.86 10.25
C LEU A 169 13.64 1.00 9.93
N GLU A 170 14.60 1.51 9.20
CA GLU A 170 15.86 0.81 8.91
C GLU A 170 16.56 0.35 10.18
N ALA A 171 16.67 1.23 11.17
CA ALA A 171 17.27 0.89 12.47
C ALA A 171 16.49 -0.24 13.21
N ARG A 172 15.21 -0.39 12.93
CA ARG A 172 14.33 -1.37 13.58
C ARG A 172 14.26 -2.70 12.85
N PHE A 173 14.34 -2.68 11.52
CA PHE A 173 14.07 -3.82 10.64
C PHE A 173 15.23 -4.14 9.68
N PRO A 174 16.50 -4.25 10.14
CA PRO A 174 17.62 -4.57 9.24
C PRO A 174 17.42 -5.94 8.61
N ALA A 175 17.54 -6.03 7.29
CA ALA A 175 17.37 -7.27 6.50
C ALA A 175 16.12 -8.08 6.89
N PHE A 176 14.99 -7.40 7.05
CA PHE A 176 13.78 -8.00 7.63
C PHE A 176 12.71 -8.38 6.60
N PHE A 177 12.48 -7.60 5.56
CA PHE A 177 11.35 -7.79 4.67
C PHE A 177 11.69 -8.70 3.48
N ASP A 178 10.80 -9.64 3.17
CA ASP A 178 10.89 -10.47 1.96
C ASP A 178 10.57 -9.65 0.72
N ARG A 179 9.71 -8.60 0.90
CA ARG A 179 9.30 -7.72 -0.17
C ARG A 179 9.13 -6.30 0.33
N ILE A 180 9.65 -5.35 -0.44
CA ILE A 180 9.50 -3.93 -0.16
C ILE A 180 8.93 -3.24 -1.40
N VAL A 181 7.89 -2.44 -1.22
CA VAL A 181 7.35 -1.53 -2.23
C VAL A 181 7.70 -0.10 -1.82
N VAL A 182 8.31 0.62 -2.74
CA VAL A 182 8.61 2.04 -2.62
C VAL A 182 7.93 2.77 -3.77
N ASP A 183 6.65 3.15 -3.55
CA ASP A 183 5.97 4.11 -4.41
C ASP A 183 6.39 5.50 -3.94
N ALA A 184 7.46 5.99 -4.52
CA ALA A 184 8.21 7.10 -3.96
C ALA A 184 7.50 8.45 -4.13
N PRO A 185 7.63 9.37 -3.16
CA PRO A 185 7.27 10.76 -3.40
C PRO A 185 8.08 11.30 -4.57
N CYS A 186 7.39 11.81 -5.59
CA CYS A 186 7.99 12.23 -6.86
C CYS A 186 7.42 13.58 -7.32
N SER A 187 7.93 14.11 -8.43
CA SER A 187 7.47 15.37 -9.04
C SER A 187 6.03 15.32 -9.56
N GLY A 188 5.44 14.12 -9.72
CA GLY A 188 4.02 13.93 -9.98
C GLY A 188 3.55 14.25 -11.38
N GLU A 189 4.41 14.16 -12.41
CA GLU A 189 4.09 14.53 -13.79
C GLU A 189 2.93 13.72 -14.39
N GLY A 190 2.80 12.46 -14.01
CA GLY A 190 1.65 11.63 -14.36
C GLY A 190 0.36 12.05 -13.67
N MET A 191 0.40 13.05 -12.78
CA MET A 191 -0.79 13.58 -12.10
C MET A 191 -1.27 14.91 -12.68
N PHE A 192 -0.60 15.49 -13.66
CA PHE A 192 -0.93 16.79 -14.25
C PHE A 192 -2.35 16.87 -14.79
N HIS A 193 -2.86 15.78 -15.32
CA HIS A 193 -4.23 15.70 -15.79
C HIS A 193 -5.26 15.62 -14.64
N LYS A 194 -4.82 15.21 -13.46
CA LYS A 194 -5.70 14.94 -12.31
C LYS A 194 -5.67 16.01 -11.23
N GLU A 195 -4.51 16.60 -10.98
CA GLU A 195 -4.25 17.47 -9.85
C GLU A 195 -3.57 18.78 -10.31
N GLU A 196 -4.29 19.89 -10.25
CA GLU A 196 -3.77 21.22 -10.59
C GLU A 196 -2.57 21.61 -9.73
N ALA A 197 -2.55 21.19 -8.46
CA ALA A 197 -1.42 21.40 -7.57
C ALA A 197 -0.11 20.79 -8.12
N ALA A 198 -0.19 19.63 -8.79
CA ALA A 198 0.99 19.00 -9.40
C ALA A 198 1.61 19.88 -10.50
N LEU A 199 0.77 20.58 -11.28
CA LEU A 199 1.25 21.54 -12.30
C LEU A 199 1.90 22.78 -11.69
N THR A 200 1.28 23.33 -10.65
CA THR A 200 1.73 24.60 -10.04
C THR A 200 2.99 24.45 -9.18
N GLU A 201 3.18 23.28 -8.58
CA GLU A 201 4.35 22.96 -7.74
C GLU A 201 5.54 22.39 -8.54
N TRP A 202 5.31 22.02 -9.80
CA TRP A 202 6.35 21.42 -10.62
C TRP A 202 7.41 22.42 -11.06
N SER A 203 8.67 22.03 -10.95
CA SER A 203 9.83 22.69 -11.55
C SER A 203 10.97 21.68 -11.78
N VAL A 204 11.96 22.05 -12.58
CA VAL A 204 13.16 21.23 -12.77
C VAL A 204 13.89 21.00 -11.44
N GLU A 205 13.94 22.00 -10.59
CA GLU A 205 14.54 21.93 -9.25
C GLU A 205 13.76 20.96 -8.35
N ASN A 206 12.42 20.95 -8.44
CA ASN A 206 11.59 20.00 -7.69
C ASN A 206 11.86 18.56 -8.12
N VAL A 207 12.02 18.28 -9.43
CA VAL A 207 12.42 16.96 -9.95
C VAL A 207 13.74 16.51 -9.31
N GLN A 208 14.77 17.39 -9.29
CA GLN A 208 16.07 17.05 -8.69
C GLN A 208 15.99 16.84 -7.17
N MET A 209 15.19 17.64 -6.48
CA MET A 209 14.95 17.47 -5.04
C MET A 209 14.25 16.14 -4.74
N CYS A 210 13.26 15.76 -5.55
CA CYS A 210 12.58 14.47 -5.44
C CYS A 210 13.53 13.31 -5.68
N ALA A 211 14.37 13.38 -6.74
CA ALA A 211 15.38 12.36 -7.03
C ALA A 211 16.37 12.18 -5.87
N GLY A 212 16.83 13.29 -5.24
CA GLY A 212 17.67 13.24 -4.05
C GLY A 212 17.01 12.52 -2.87
N ARG A 213 15.74 12.85 -2.58
CA ARG A 213 14.94 12.20 -1.53
C ARG A 213 14.69 10.72 -1.80
N GLN A 214 14.44 10.35 -3.05
CA GLN A 214 14.24 8.97 -3.46
C GLN A 214 15.48 8.11 -3.22
N ARG A 215 16.69 8.63 -3.46
CA ARG A 215 17.93 7.94 -3.14
C ARG A 215 18.05 7.61 -1.65
N GLU A 216 17.70 8.56 -0.77
CA GLU A 216 17.73 8.34 0.68
C GLU A 216 16.72 7.27 1.11
N ILE A 217 15.50 7.29 0.56
CA ILE A 217 14.46 6.31 0.85
C ILE A 217 14.88 4.92 0.38
N LEU A 218 15.39 4.82 -0.85
CA LEU A 218 15.80 3.55 -1.45
C LEU A 218 17.01 2.94 -0.74
N ALA A 219 17.96 3.74 -0.29
CA ALA A 219 19.09 3.26 0.52
C ALA A 219 18.60 2.55 1.78
N CYS A 220 17.66 3.16 2.52
CA CYS A 220 17.03 2.53 3.68
C CYS A 220 16.27 1.25 3.29
N ALA A 221 15.55 1.27 2.17
CA ALA A 221 14.80 0.11 1.70
C ALA A 221 15.70 -1.10 1.40
N VAL A 222 16.86 -0.88 0.72
CA VAL A 222 17.82 -1.95 0.43
C VAL A 222 18.40 -2.58 1.70
N ASN A 223 18.65 -1.76 2.73
CA ASN A 223 19.16 -2.25 4.02
C ASN A 223 18.10 -3.03 4.82
N MET A 224 16.82 -2.72 4.64
CA MET A 224 15.70 -3.45 5.24
C MET A 224 15.33 -4.72 4.47
N LEU A 225 15.75 -4.85 3.20
CA LEU A 225 15.45 -6.00 2.35
C LEU A 225 16.26 -7.21 2.76
N SER A 226 15.59 -8.34 3.00
CA SER A 226 16.25 -9.61 3.34
C SER A 226 17.01 -10.20 2.14
N PRO A 227 18.03 -11.06 2.37
CA PRO A 227 18.63 -11.84 1.28
C PRO A 227 17.56 -12.63 0.51
N GLY A 228 17.61 -12.60 -0.82
CA GLY A 228 16.61 -13.21 -1.69
C GLY A 228 15.31 -12.43 -1.81
N GLY A 229 15.19 -11.30 -1.11
CA GLY A 229 14.00 -10.43 -1.13
C GLY A 229 13.86 -9.62 -2.42
N VAL A 230 12.68 -9.05 -2.64
CA VAL A 230 12.32 -8.28 -3.84
C VAL A 230 11.98 -6.85 -3.45
N LEU A 231 12.61 -5.88 -4.13
CA LEU A 231 12.29 -4.46 -4.07
C LEU A 231 11.52 -4.07 -5.34
N VAL A 232 10.36 -3.45 -5.17
CA VAL A 232 9.63 -2.81 -6.27
C VAL A 232 9.66 -1.31 -6.05
N TYR A 233 10.26 -0.62 -7.00
CA TYR A 233 10.34 0.84 -7.06
C TYR A 233 9.35 1.37 -8.09
N SER A 234 8.61 2.40 -7.73
CA SER A 234 7.65 3.05 -8.64
C SER A 234 7.52 4.54 -8.37
N THR A 235 7.12 5.26 -9.40
CA THR A 235 6.77 6.69 -9.36
C THR A 235 5.59 6.97 -10.27
N CYS A 236 4.91 8.09 -10.05
CA CYS A 236 3.93 8.66 -10.98
C CYS A 236 4.53 9.85 -11.76
N THR A 237 5.78 9.74 -12.23
CA THR A 237 6.44 10.77 -13.06
C THR A 237 6.96 10.17 -14.36
N PHE A 238 7.40 11.02 -15.28
CA PHE A 238 8.07 10.63 -16.52
C PHE A 238 9.54 11.12 -16.54
N ALA A 239 10.04 11.67 -15.42
CA ALA A 239 11.37 12.23 -15.33
C ALA A 239 12.44 11.15 -15.23
N PRO A 240 13.38 11.02 -16.19
CA PRO A 240 14.43 10.00 -16.15
C PRO A 240 15.27 10.02 -14.87
N ALA A 241 15.49 11.23 -14.29
CA ALA A 241 16.24 11.40 -13.04
C ALA A 241 15.57 10.70 -11.84
N GLU A 242 14.24 10.61 -11.85
CA GLU A 242 13.44 9.96 -10.81
C GLU A 242 13.13 8.48 -11.14
N ASP A 243 13.37 8.03 -12.36
CA ASP A 243 12.98 6.72 -12.87
C ASP A 243 14.20 5.88 -13.26
N GLU A 244 14.60 5.91 -14.52
CA GLU A 244 15.66 5.03 -15.02
C GLU A 244 17.04 5.33 -14.45
N GLU A 245 17.36 6.57 -14.18
CA GLU A 245 18.64 6.94 -13.54
C GLU A 245 18.71 6.44 -12.10
N MET A 246 17.55 6.38 -11.42
CA MET A 246 17.44 5.82 -10.09
C MET A 246 17.70 4.31 -10.09
N VAL A 247 17.17 3.59 -11.09
CA VAL A 247 17.44 2.16 -11.28
C VAL A 247 18.92 1.91 -11.57
N ARG A 248 19.53 2.70 -12.46
CA ARG A 248 20.98 2.59 -12.75
C ARG A 248 21.81 2.84 -11.49
N TRP A 249 21.48 3.89 -10.73
CA TRP A 249 22.15 4.21 -9.48
C TRP A 249 22.05 3.05 -8.46
N LEU A 250 20.88 2.42 -8.31
CA LEU A 250 20.73 1.24 -7.43
C LEU A 250 21.64 0.11 -7.84
N LEU A 251 21.68 -0.26 -9.15
CA LEU A 251 22.49 -1.34 -9.66
C LEU A 251 24.00 -1.06 -9.60
N GLU A 252 24.42 0.20 -9.71
CA GLU A 252 25.82 0.62 -9.58
C GLU A 252 26.27 0.66 -8.10
N THR A 253 25.36 1.04 -7.20
CA THR A 253 25.68 1.21 -5.77
C THR A 253 25.66 -0.10 -4.99
N TYR A 254 24.71 -0.98 -5.31
CA TYR A 254 24.48 -2.23 -4.60
C TYR A 254 24.74 -3.44 -5.51
N SER A 255 25.93 -4.00 -5.38
CA SER A 255 26.38 -5.13 -6.24
C SER A 255 25.60 -6.43 -5.99
N ASP A 256 24.84 -6.51 -4.89
CA ASP A 256 23.96 -7.61 -4.52
C ASP A 256 22.50 -7.41 -4.99
N LEU A 257 22.22 -6.35 -5.77
CA LEU A 257 20.93 -6.15 -6.42
C LEU A 257 21.01 -6.51 -7.91
N THR A 258 20.00 -7.19 -8.40
CA THR A 258 19.80 -7.50 -9.83
C THR A 258 18.42 -7.06 -10.28
N LEU A 259 18.34 -6.48 -11.48
CA LEU A 259 17.03 -6.14 -12.09
C LEU A 259 16.34 -7.43 -12.53
N GLN A 260 15.09 -7.61 -12.11
CA GLN A 260 14.22 -8.67 -12.57
C GLN A 260 13.33 -8.14 -13.70
N PRO A 261 13.44 -8.65 -14.92
CA PRO A 261 12.63 -8.18 -16.03
C PRO A 261 11.13 -8.33 -15.76
N ILE A 262 10.39 -7.28 -16.10
CA ILE A 262 8.92 -7.26 -16.07
C ILE A 262 8.45 -7.72 -17.44
N ASP A 263 7.51 -8.67 -17.50
CA ASP A 263 6.85 -9.07 -18.75
C ASP A 263 5.78 -8.02 -19.10
N THR A 264 6.26 -6.93 -19.69
CA THR A 264 5.43 -5.78 -20.10
C THR A 264 4.41 -6.15 -21.17
N ALA A 265 4.76 -7.08 -22.04
CA ALA A 265 3.87 -7.55 -23.11
C ALA A 265 2.68 -8.34 -22.53
N ALA A 266 2.92 -9.24 -21.58
CA ALA A 266 1.83 -9.97 -20.90
C ALA A 266 0.91 -9.05 -20.11
N LEU A 267 1.46 -7.97 -19.53
CA LEU A 267 0.68 -6.97 -18.78
C LEU A 267 -0.01 -5.95 -19.70
N GLY A 268 0.39 -5.82 -20.95
CA GLY A 268 -0.14 -4.78 -21.85
C GLY A 268 0.32 -3.36 -21.49
N ILE A 269 1.51 -3.23 -20.87
CA ILE A 269 2.15 -1.94 -20.57
C ILE A 269 3.36 -1.70 -21.48
N SER A 270 3.90 -0.49 -21.46
CA SER A 270 5.07 -0.14 -22.27
C SER A 270 6.38 -0.55 -21.57
N ASP A 271 7.40 -0.87 -22.37
CA ASP A 271 8.76 -1.00 -21.86
C ASP A 271 9.31 0.37 -21.39
N GLY A 272 10.10 0.34 -20.31
CA GLY A 272 10.93 1.48 -19.93
C GLY A 272 12.20 1.56 -20.77
N THR A 273 12.92 2.69 -20.71
CA THR A 273 14.19 2.87 -21.44
C THR A 273 15.36 2.05 -20.86
N VAL A 274 15.26 1.62 -19.62
CA VAL A 274 16.11 0.55 -19.06
C VAL A 274 15.39 -0.77 -19.31
N ALA A 275 16.02 -1.66 -20.06
CA ALA A 275 15.43 -2.96 -20.40
C ALA A 275 15.03 -3.75 -19.14
N GLY A 276 13.79 -4.23 -19.10
CA GLY A 276 13.22 -4.93 -17.96
C GLY A 276 12.44 -4.08 -16.97
N THR A 277 12.39 -2.76 -17.14
CA THR A 277 11.46 -1.88 -16.44
C THR A 277 10.16 -1.68 -17.24
N GLY A 278 9.10 -1.22 -16.56
CA GLY A 278 7.80 -0.97 -17.18
C GLY A 278 7.37 0.49 -17.06
N ARG A 279 6.62 0.96 -18.06
CA ARG A 279 5.98 2.27 -18.05
C ARG A 279 4.52 2.19 -18.53
N ILE A 280 3.71 3.06 -17.98
CA ILE A 280 2.36 3.36 -18.47
C ILE A 280 2.37 4.80 -18.96
N TYR A 281 1.99 4.99 -20.22
CA TYR A 281 1.86 6.30 -20.85
C TYR A 281 0.40 6.56 -21.23
N PRO A 282 -0.17 7.74 -20.96
CA PRO A 282 -1.59 8.02 -21.18
C PRO A 282 -2.03 7.93 -22.66
N HIS A 283 -1.11 8.12 -23.62
CA HIS A 283 -1.40 7.98 -25.05
C HIS A 283 -1.34 6.53 -25.56
N ARG A 284 -0.80 5.60 -24.76
CA ARG A 284 -0.69 4.17 -25.14
C ARG A 284 -1.60 3.28 -24.31
N GLN A 285 -1.76 3.60 -23.04
CA GLN A 285 -2.58 2.86 -22.08
C GLN A 285 -3.62 3.78 -21.44
N ARG A 286 -4.78 3.24 -21.12
CA ARG A 286 -5.85 3.98 -20.47
C ARG A 286 -5.56 4.20 -18.97
N GLY A 287 -4.74 5.19 -18.66
CA GLY A 287 -4.30 5.59 -17.32
C GLY A 287 -3.52 6.90 -17.37
N GLU A 288 -3.15 7.45 -16.22
CA GLU A 288 -2.47 8.76 -16.15
C GLU A 288 -0.98 8.65 -16.44
N GLY A 289 -0.25 7.82 -15.73
CA GLY A 289 1.17 7.58 -15.95
C GLY A 289 1.84 6.94 -14.75
N HIS A 290 2.72 5.97 -15.03
CA HIS A 290 3.46 5.28 -13.98
C HIS A 290 4.76 4.70 -14.51
N PHE A 291 5.78 4.67 -13.66
CA PHE A 291 7.03 3.93 -13.86
C PHE A 291 7.13 2.83 -12.83
N VAL A 292 7.69 1.69 -13.20
CA VAL A 292 7.92 0.58 -12.28
C VAL A 292 9.17 -0.21 -12.64
N ALA A 293 9.93 -0.57 -11.61
CA ALA A 293 11.09 -1.46 -11.69
C ALA A 293 11.03 -2.51 -10.58
N ARG A 294 11.46 -3.73 -10.87
CA ARG A 294 11.52 -4.84 -9.93
C ARG A 294 12.96 -5.30 -9.80
N LEU A 295 13.52 -5.29 -8.58
CA LEU A 295 14.88 -5.69 -8.28
C LEU A 295 14.86 -6.83 -7.26
N LYS A 296 15.86 -7.69 -7.32
CA LYS A 296 16.03 -8.79 -6.37
C LYS A 296 17.38 -8.68 -5.70
N LYS A 297 17.40 -8.89 -4.38
CA LYS A 297 18.62 -8.99 -3.60
C LYS A 297 19.16 -10.41 -3.65
N ASP A 298 20.46 -10.58 -3.83
CA ASP A 298 21.12 -11.87 -3.84
C ASP A 298 20.95 -12.61 -2.51
N GLY A 299 21.05 -13.93 -2.58
CA GLY A 299 20.92 -14.81 -1.41
C GLY A 299 19.65 -15.63 -1.40
N MET A 300 19.46 -16.38 -0.34
CA MET A 300 18.28 -17.22 -0.13
C MET A 300 17.39 -16.60 0.94
N ARG A 301 16.09 -16.60 0.70
CA ARG A 301 15.09 -16.21 1.68
C ARG A 301 15.24 -17.06 2.94
N MET A 302 15.41 -16.41 4.08
CA MET A 302 15.42 -17.09 5.37
C MET A 302 13.98 -17.25 5.85
N VAL A 303 13.55 -18.49 6.06
CA VAL A 303 12.29 -18.76 6.76
C VAL A 303 12.47 -18.35 8.21
N ARG A 304 11.81 -17.27 8.62
CA ARG A 304 11.84 -16.81 10.00
C ARG A 304 10.90 -17.64 10.84
N GLN A 305 11.37 -18.09 11.99
CA GLN A 305 10.45 -18.55 13.02
C GLN A 305 9.93 -17.32 13.77
N PRO A 306 8.61 -17.22 14.01
CA PRO A 306 8.07 -16.15 14.83
C PRO A 306 8.80 -16.08 16.17
N GLU A 307 9.26 -14.90 16.54
CA GLU A 307 9.84 -14.68 17.86
C GLU A 307 8.77 -14.95 18.91
N VAL A 308 9.00 -15.90 19.81
CA VAL A 308 8.08 -16.19 20.90
C VAL A 308 8.17 -15.05 21.92
N LEU A 309 7.52 -13.94 21.61
CA LEU A 309 7.36 -12.84 22.57
C LEU A 309 6.33 -13.30 23.61
N SER A 310 6.75 -13.35 24.88
CA SER A 310 5.86 -13.72 25.98
C SER A 310 4.63 -12.82 25.98
N ALA A 311 3.45 -13.40 26.19
CA ALA A 311 2.15 -12.72 26.16
C ALA A 311 2.01 -11.55 27.16
N ASP A 312 3.01 -11.29 27.99
CA ASP A 312 2.97 -10.37 29.13
C ASP A 312 3.80 -9.06 28.95
N SER A 313 4.34 -8.79 27.75
CA SER A 313 5.23 -7.64 27.51
C SER A 313 4.53 -6.36 27.03
N GLY A 314 3.30 -6.09 27.40
CA GLY A 314 2.61 -4.99 26.75
C GLY A 314 1.68 -4.08 27.54
N ARG A 315 2.08 -3.59 28.73
CA ARG A 315 1.53 -2.30 29.19
C ARG A 315 2.39 -1.16 28.65
N ILE A 316 2.08 -0.65 27.46
CA ILE A 316 2.58 0.64 27.04
C ILE A 316 1.99 1.70 27.98
N ARG A 317 2.80 2.14 28.95
CA ARG A 317 2.45 3.25 29.86
C ARG A 317 2.36 4.52 29.02
N ARG A 318 1.14 5.04 28.80
CA ARG A 318 0.97 6.47 28.52
C ARG A 318 1.26 7.24 29.81
N ASP A 319 2.37 7.95 29.86
CA ASP A 319 2.68 8.92 30.91
C ASP A 319 1.72 10.11 30.87
N LYS A 320 1.27 10.47 32.10
CA LYS A 320 0.79 11.74 32.63
C LYS A 320 -0.72 12.01 32.66
N LYS A 321 -1.36 11.66 33.74
CA LYS A 321 -1.91 12.48 34.82
C LYS A 321 -2.80 11.63 35.71
N GLY A 322 -2.44 11.58 37.01
CA GLY A 322 -3.07 10.74 38.01
C GLY A 322 -4.59 10.91 38.11
N LYS A 323 -5.27 9.79 37.92
CA LYS A 323 -6.47 9.43 38.66
C LYS A 323 -6.34 7.95 39.01
N LYS A 324 -6.34 7.63 40.30
CA LYS A 324 -6.52 6.27 40.78
C LYS A 324 -7.88 5.78 40.24
N ASN A 325 -7.88 4.90 39.29
CA ASN A 325 -9.07 4.14 38.94
C ASN A 325 -8.94 2.76 39.59
N THR A 326 -9.71 2.57 40.63
CA THR A 326 -9.93 1.30 41.30
C THR A 326 -10.78 0.42 40.41
N GLY A 327 -10.19 -0.66 39.89
CA GLY A 327 -10.87 -1.68 39.11
C GLY A 327 -10.20 -1.97 37.78
N SER A 328 -8.92 -2.37 37.75
CA SER A 328 -8.33 -2.98 36.57
C SER A 328 -8.85 -4.42 36.48
N VAL A 329 -9.69 -4.67 35.46
CA VAL A 329 -9.96 -6.04 34.98
C VAL A 329 -8.62 -6.70 34.68
N SER A 330 -8.41 -7.95 35.08
CA SER A 330 -7.18 -8.65 34.72
C SER A 330 -7.16 -8.88 33.19
N SER A 331 -5.99 -8.91 32.58
CA SER A 331 -5.89 -9.20 31.15
C SER A 331 -6.50 -10.56 30.79
N ALA A 332 -6.45 -11.51 31.71
CA ALA A 332 -7.06 -12.84 31.55
C ALA A 332 -8.59 -12.77 31.45
N ASP A 333 -9.26 -11.92 32.25
CA ASP A 333 -10.73 -11.79 32.22
C ASP A 333 -11.22 -11.13 30.93
N ALA A 334 -10.48 -10.13 30.40
CA ALA A 334 -10.78 -9.47 29.14
C ALA A 334 -10.72 -10.45 27.94
N TRP A 335 -9.72 -11.31 27.90
CA TRP A 335 -9.60 -12.33 26.86
C TRP A 335 -10.66 -13.44 27.01
N ALA A 336 -11.05 -13.81 28.23
CA ALA A 336 -12.14 -14.76 28.45
C ALA A 336 -13.48 -14.26 27.88
N ALA A 337 -13.78 -12.95 28.01
CA ALA A 337 -14.98 -12.36 27.43
C ALA A 337 -14.95 -12.39 25.88
N TYR A 338 -13.80 -12.11 25.27
CA TYR A 338 -13.61 -12.27 23.82
C TYR A 338 -13.73 -13.74 23.39
N ASP A 339 -13.10 -14.67 24.12
CA ASP A 339 -13.14 -16.10 23.77
C ASP A 339 -14.58 -16.65 23.81
N MET A 340 -15.40 -16.24 24.78
CA MET A 340 -16.83 -16.55 24.84
C MET A 340 -17.58 -15.98 23.62
N PHE A 341 -17.33 -14.71 23.26
CA PHE A 341 -17.93 -14.09 22.07
C PHE A 341 -17.53 -14.84 20.80
N ALA A 342 -16.24 -15.14 20.62
CA ALA A 342 -15.73 -15.84 19.46
C ALA A 342 -16.35 -17.24 19.32
N GLN A 343 -16.41 -18.00 20.39
CA GLN A 343 -17.03 -19.34 20.42
C GLN A 343 -18.51 -19.33 20.03
N GLN A 344 -19.24 -18.26 20.38
CA GLN A 344 -20.67 -18.15 20.12
C GLN A 344 -21.01 -17.59 18.72
N ASN A 345 -20.10 -16.80 18.13
CA ASN A 345 -20.41 -15.98 16.97
C ASN A 345 -19.47 -16.20 15.77
N LEU A 346 -18.35 -16.89 15.92
CA LEU A 346 -17.40 -17.12 14.84
C LEU A 346 -17.29 -18.60 14.49
N CYS A 347 -17.32 -18.91 13.18
CA CYS A 347 -17.08 -20.25 12.65
C CYS A 347 -15.59 -20.53 12.37
N CYS A 348 -14.69 -19.59 12.70
CA CYS A 348 -13.25 -19.72 12.49
C CYS A 348 -12.46 -19.16 13.66
N GLU A 349 -11.21 -19.60 13.82
CA GLU A 349 -10.25 -18.99 14.72
C GLU A 349 -9.53 -17.86 14.00
N LEU A 350 -9.51 -16.67 14.61
CA LEU A 350 -8.71 -15.55 14.13
C LEU A 350 -7.29 -15.64 14.70
N THR A 351 -6.29 -15.71 13.82
CA THR A 351 -4.89 -15.89 14.18
C THR A 351 -4.19 -14.56 14.45
N GLY A 352 -3.24 -14.56 15.35
CA GLY A 352 -2.43 -13.40 15.73
C GLY A 352 -2.00 -13.43 17.18
N ARG A 353 -1.02 -12.60 17.52
CA ARG A 353 -0.59 -12.42 18.93
C ARG A 353 -1.57 -11.50 19.63
N ARG A 354 -2.11 -11.94 20.75
CA ARG A 354 -3.04 -11.19 21.60
C ARG A 354 -2.31 -10.01 22.26
N GLN A 355 -2.82 -8.79 22.09
CA GLN A 355 -2.24 -7.56 22.63
C GLN A 355 -3.34 -6.63 23.12
N MET A 356 -3.15 -6.01 24.30
CA MET A 356 -4.06 -5.02 24.84
C MET A 356 -3.42 -3.63 24.85
N PHE A 357 -4.20 -2.61 24.46
CA PHE A 357 -3.85 -1.20 24.60
C PHE A 357 -4.95 -0.50 25.42
N GLY A 358 -4.74 -0.42 26.74
CA GLY A 358 -5.79 -0.01 27.68
C GLY A 358 -6.87 -1.09 27.79
N ASP A 359 -8.08 -0.78 27.39
CA ASP A 359 -9.25 -1.66 27.30
C ASP A 359 -9.51 -2.23 25.90
N GLN A 360 -8.67 -1.86 24.92
CA GLN A 360 -8.82 -2.27 23.52
C GLN A 360 -8.04 -3.57 23.24
N LEU A 361 -8.70 -4.56 22.66
CA LEU A 361 -8.13 -5.86 22.31
C LEU A 361 -7.76 -5.90 20.82
N TYR A 362 -6.53 -6.37 20.54
CA TYR A 362 -6.00 -6.51 19.19
C TYR A 362 -5.42 -7.91 18.94
N LEU A 363 -5.47 -8.35 17.68
CA LEU A 363 -4.61 -9.39 17.15
C LEU A 363 -3.51 -8.74 16.31
N VAL A 364 -2.27 -8.86 16.77
CA VAL A 364 -1.08 -8.39 16.07
C VAL A 364 -0.54 -9.56 15.23
N PRO A 365 -0.15 -9.36 13.95
CA PRO A 365 0.48 -10.43 13.16
C PRO A 365 1.64 -11.10 13.91
N GLN A 366 1.76 -12.41 13.78
CA GLN A 366 2.75 -13.21 14.52
C GLN A 366 4.20 -12.81 14.18
N GLU A 367 4.44 -12.43 12.94
CA GLU A 367 5.73 -12.05 12.38
C GLU A 367 6.19 -10.66 12.84
N MET A 368 5.28 -9.86 13.42
CA MET A 368 5.60 -8.53 13.89
C MET A 368 6.43 -8.61 15.18
N THR A 369 7.57 -7.94 15.19
CA THR A 369 8.41 -7.74 16.38
C THR A 369 7.68 -6.95 17.48
N ALA A 370 8.32 -6.75 18.62
CA ALA A 370 7.75 -5.91 19.69
C ALA A 370 7.43 -4.49 19.15
N LEU A 371 6.29 -3.94 19.58
CA LEU A 371 5.83 -2.60 19.15
C LEU A 371 6.36 -1.47 20.03
N ASP A 372 7.14 -1.81 21.06
CA ASP A 372 7.65 -0.84 22.03
C ASP A 372 8.54 0.22 21.34
N GLY A 373 8.26 1.48 21.66
CA GLY A 373 8.98 2.62 21.09
C GLY A 373 8.56 3.02 19.66
N MET A 374 7.66 2.27 19.03
CA MET A 374 7.14 2.62 17.71
C MET A 374 5.92 3.54 17.79
N LYS A 375 5.82 4.44 16.79
CA LYS A 375 4.62 5.26 16.55
C LYS A 375 3.64 4.44 15.71
N VAL A 376 2.80 3.65 16.37
CA VAL A 376 1.84 2.75 15.72
C VAL A 376 0.46 3.40 15.72
N LEU A 377 -0.18 3.47 14.55
CA LEU A 377 -1.54 3.94 14.38
C LEU A 377 -2.54 2.78 14.43
N ARG A 378 -2.13 1.63 13.87
CA ARG A 378 -2.93 0.40 13.87
C ARG A 378 -2.00 -0.81 14.06
N PRO A 379 -2.06 -1.51 15.19
CA PRO A 379 -1.12 -2.59 15.50
C PRO A 379 -1.52 -3.97 14.90
N GLY A 380 -2.60 -4.03 14.14
CA GLY A 380 -3.19 -5.25 13.60
C GLY A 380 -4.71 -5.17 13.57
N LEU A 381 -5.41 -6.29 13.75
CA LEU A 381 -6.85 -6.33 13.80
C LEU A 381 -7.36 -5.88 15.17
N HIS A 382 -8.13 -4.79 15.22
CA HIS A 382 -8.86 -4.38 16.41
C HIS A 382 -10.09 -5.30 16.57
N LEU A 383 -10.11 -6.07 17.65
CA LEU A 383 -11.21 -6.99 17.96
C LEU A 383 -12.39 -6.27 18.60
N GLY A 384 -12.12 -5.44 19.59
CA GLY A 384 -13.14 -4.75 20.35
C GLY A 384 -12.62 -4.21 21.68
N THR A 385 -13.56 -3.84 22.54
CA THR A 385 -13.31 -3.22 23.84
C THR A 385 -13.80 -4.15 24.96
N ASP A 386 -12.97 -4.31 25.99
CA ASP A 386 -13.40 -4.93 27.23
C ASP A 386 -14.08 -3.90 28.14
N THR A 387 -15.36 -4.06 28.42
CA THR A 387 -16.17 -3.19 29.26
C THR A 387 -16.66 -3.96 30.50
N LYS A 388 -15.81 -4.13 31.50
CA LYS A 388 -16.16 -4.71 32.82
C LYS A 388 -17.08 -5.94 32.70
N ASN A 389 -16.54 -7.05 32.23
CA ASN A 389 -17.19 -8.34 32.01
C ASN A 389 -18.04 -8.49 30.74
N ARG A 390 -17.97 -7.55 29.81
CA ARG A 390 -18.60 -7.66 28.50
C ARG A 390 -17.62 -7.28 27.40
N PHE A 391 -17.51 -8.13 26.38
CA PHE A 391 -16.80 -7.79 25.16
C PHE A 391 -17.73 -7.04 24.21
N GLU A 392 -17.30 -5.87 23.75
CA GLU A 392 -17.99 -5.11 22.70
C GLU A 392 -17.18 -5.20 21.41
N PRO A 393 -17.68 -5.94 20.36
CA PRO A 393 -16.97 -6.10 19.12
C PRO A 393 -16.80 -4.76 18.39
N SER A 394 -15.65 -4.57 17.76
CA SER A 394 -15.36 -3.35 17.00
C SER A 394 -15.94 -3.40 15.59
N HIS A 395 -16.09 -2.22 14.98
CA HIS A 395 -16.41 -2.09 13.57
C HIS A 395 -15.31 -2.74 12.67
N ALA A 396 -14.04 -2.66 13.07
CA ALA A 396 -12.93 -3.28 12.37
C ALA A 396 -13.04 -4.81 12.31
N LEU A 397 -13.51 -5.43 13.40
CA LEU A 397 -13.79 -6.87 13.42
C LEU A 397 -14.90 -7.23 12.43
N ALA A 398 -16.02 -6.49 12.44
CA ALA A 398 -17.12 -6.73 11.51
C ALA A 398 -16.68 -6.59 10.05
N LEU A 399 -15.87 -5.59 9.73
CA LEU A 399 -15.31 -5.40 8.39
C LEU A 399 -14.32 -6.50 7.98
N ALA A 400 -13.63 -7.13 8.93
CA ALA A 400 -12.66 -8.20 8.66
C ALA A 400 -13.30 -9.57 8.45
N LEU A 401 -14.58 -9.73 8.81
CA LEU A 401 -15.32 -10.98 8.67
C LEU A 401 -16.05 -11.06 7.32
N ARG A 402 -16.26 -12.27 6.86
CA ARG A 402 -17.15 -12.63 5.75
C ARG A 402 -18.30 -13.44 6.30
N ALA A 403 -19.40 -13.56 5.55
CA ALA A 403 -20.59 -14.29 5.97
C ALA A 403 -20.33 -15.78 6.29
N ASP A 404 -19.31 -16.38 5.65
CA ASP A 404 -18.92 -17.78 5.90
C ASP A 404 -18.05 -17.96 7.17
N LEU A 405 -17.68 -16.87 7.84
CA LEU A 405 -16.86 -16.87 9.06
C LEU A 405 -17.67 -16.57 10.34
N VAL A 406 -18.99 -16.33 10.20
CA VAL A 406 -19.88 -15.92 11.31
C VAL A 406 -20.99 -16.92 11.55
#